data_5a0cdda30e436758e85daf8dcc73f35e
#
_entry.id   5a0cdda30e436758e85daf8dcc73f35e
#
_cell.length_a   1.000
_cell.length_b   1.000
_cell.length_c   1.000
_cell.angle_alpha   90.00
_cell.angle_beta   90.00
_cell.angle_gamma   90.00
#
_symmetry.space_group_name_H-M   'P 1'
#
loop_
_entity.id
_entity.type
_entity.pdbx_description
1 polymer ?
#
loop_
_entity_poly.entity_id
_entity_poly.type
_entity_poly.pdbx_seq_one_letter_code
_entity_poly.pdbx_strand_id
1 'polypeptide(L)'
;MGLQITSTEEKKITINGSPIELDSIYVRLQYFALPNGTEMEIAFQTYYNKDAYLNEQPLPTNISPVNFKVGLNVDEEQSVVMAHEYAKKGFEEWGYNVTIL
;
A
#
# COMPACT_ATOMS: atom_id res chain seq x y z
N MET A 1 -7.31 4.39 9.27
CA MET A 1 -6.76 3.07 8.88
C MET A 1 -5.67 3.26 7.87
N GLY A 2 -4.57 2.57 8.03
CA GLY A 2 -3.45 2.60 7.10
C GLY A 2 -2.68 1.30 7.18
N LEU A 3 -1.60 1.18 6.41
CA LEU A 3 -0.73 0.01 6.42
C LEU A 3 0.68 0.42 6.81
N GLN A 4 1.31 -0.38 7.66
CA GLN A 4 2.74 -0.28 7.92
C GLN A 4 3.43 -1.40 7.15
N ILE A 5 4.32 -1.02 6.23
CA ILE A 5 5.09 -1.97 5.43
C ILE A 5 6.51 -1.99 5.97
N THR A 6 7.00 -3.18 6.28
CA THR A 6 8.34 -3.39 6.83
C THR A 6 9.19 -4.15 5.82
N SER A 7 10.43 -3.69 5.61
CA SER A 7 11.39 -4.36 4.75
C SER A 7 11.75 -5.73 5.29
N THR A 8 12.19 -6.61 4.39
CA THR A 8 12.68 -7.94 4.72
C THR A 8 14.07 -8.12 4.14
N GLU A 9 14.73 -9.24 4.43
CA GLU A 9 16.04 -9.54 3.83
C GLU A 9 15.95 -9.65 2.31
N GLU A 10 14.83 -10.12 1.77
CA GLU A 10 14.62 -10.29 0.34
C GLU A 10 14.18 -8.99 -0.36
N LYS A 11 13.45 -8.14 0.36
CA LYS A 11 12.88 -6.91 -0.20
C LYS A 11 13.18 -5.71 0.68
N LYS A 12 13.93 -4.77 0.14
CA LYS A 12 14.29 -3.53 0.83
C LYS A 12 13.41 -2.39 0.35
N ILE A 13 13.20 -1.43 1.23
CA ILE A 13 12.47 -0.20 0.92
C ILE A 13 13.50 0.91 0.80
N THR A 14 13.53 1.60 -0.34
CA THR A 14 14.47 2.69 -0.58
C THR A 14 13.72 3.95 -1.00
N ILE A 15 14.33 5.11 -0.74
CA ILE A 15 13.83 6.40 -1.23
C ILE A 15 14.23 6.51 -2.70
N ASN A 16 13.28 6.88 -3.58
CA ASN A 16 13.55 7.06 -5.00
C ASN A 16 14.65 8.09 -5.24
N GLY A 17 15.63 7.71 -6.05
CA GLY A 17 16.77 8.55 -6.37
C GLY A 17 17.84 8.62 -5.27
N SER A 18 17.77 7.74 -4.27
CA SER A 18 18.70 7.70 -3.15
C SER A 18 19.06 6.26 -2.80
N PRO A 19 20.29 5.98 -2.31
CA PRO A 19 20.64 4.65 -1.81
C PRO A 19 20.16 4.39 -0.38
N ILE A 20 19.45 5.33 0.23
CA ILE A 20 18.98 5.21 1.62
C ILE A 20 17.92 4.13 1.73
N GLU A 21 18.14 3.15 2.60
CA GLU A 21 17.20 2.09 2.91
C GLU A 21 16.39 2.45 4.15
N LEU A 22 15.09 2.12 4.11
CA LEU A 22 14.16 2.34 5.22
C LEU A 22 13.72 1.00 5.79
N ASP A 23 13.60 0.94 7.12
CA ASP A 23 13.10 -0.26 7.81
C ASP A 23 11.60 -0.45 7.59
N SER A 24 10.85 0.65 7.63
CA SER A 24 9.40 0.62 7.42
C SER A 24 8.90 1.95 6.86
N ILE A 25 7.72 1.89 6.24
CA ILE A 25 7.00 3.06 5.75
C ILE A 25 5.54 2.94 6.13
N TYR A 26 4.84 4.07 6.08
CA TYR A 26 3.41 4.15 6.27
C TYR A 26 2.72 4.38 4.93
N VAL A 27 1.66 3.64 4.67
CA VAL A 27 0.94 3.69 3.40
C VAL A 27 -0.52 4.00 3.67
N ARG A 28 -1.07 4.93 2.92
CA ARG A 28 -2.45 5.40 3.12
C ARG A 28 -3.25 5.27 1.84
N LEU A 29 -4.48 4.76 1.96
CA LEU A 29 -5.39 4.63 0.83
C LEU A 29 -5.73 6.01 0.27
N GLN A 30 -5.56 6.19 -1.04
CA GLN A 30 -5.99 7.38 -1.75
C GLN A 30 -7.40 7.22 -2.34
N TYR A 31 -7.63 6.12 -3.04
CA TYR A 31 -8.95 5.81 -3.57
C TYR A 31 -9.06 4.32 -3.88
N PHE A 32 -10.29 3.85 -3.99
CA PHE A 32 -10.58 2.61 -4.67
C PHE A 32 -11.79 2.84 -5.59
N ALA A 33 -11.85 2.09 -6.67
CA ALA A 33 -12.87 2.23 -7.68
C ALA A 33 -13.24 0.88 -8.29
N LEU A 34 -14.40 0.82 -8.90
CA LEU A 34 -14.94 -0.37 -9.54
C LEU A 34 -15.29 -0.02 -11.00
N PRO A 35 -14.28 0.12 -11.85
CA PRO A 35 -14.50 0.65 -13.19
C PRO A 35 -15.44 -0.20 -14.06
N ASN A 36 -15.53 -1.50 -13.79
CA ASN A 36 -16.38 -2.43 -14.58
C ASN A 36 -17.26 -3.35 -13.73
N GLY A 37 -17.30 -3.14 -12.41
CA GLY A 37 -18.09 -3.94 -11.49
C GLY A 37 -17.52 -5.33 -11.15
N THR A 38 -16.44 -5.75 -11.80
CA THR A 38 -15.82 -7.07 -11.56
C THR A 38 -14.40 -6.98 -11.03
N GLU A 39 -13.79 -5.80 -11.09
CA GLU A 39 -12.47 -5.54 -10.58
C GLU A 39 -12.49 -4.34 -9.66
N MET A 40 -11.67 -4.40 -8.61
CA MET A 40 -11.40 -3.27 -7.74
C MET A 40 -10.02 -2.71 -8.07
N GLU A 41 -9.94 -1.40 -8.36
CA GLU A 41 -8.68 -0.68 -8.45
C GLU A 41 -8.43 0.01 -7.13
N ILE A 42 -7.23 -0.19 -6.57
CA ILE A 42 -6.85 0.36 -5.26
C ILE A 42 -5.55 1.14 -5.43
N ALA A 43 -5.54 2.38 -4.97
CA ALA A 43 -4.35 3.23 -5.02
C ALA A 43 -3.96 3.73 -3.64
N PHE A 44 -2.66 3.67 -3.34
CA PHE A 44 -2.09 4.10 -2.07
C PHE A 44 -0.98 5.11 -2.30
N GLN A 45 -0.80 6.00 -1.32
CA GLN A 45 0.33 6.93 -1.25
C GLN A 45 1.26 6.50 -0.12
N THR A 46 2.56 6.58 -0.37
CA THR A 46 3.58 6.22 0.63
C THR A 46 4.06 7.43 1.41
N TYR A 47 4.34 7.22 2.69
CA TYR A 47 4.84 8.23 3.63
C TYR A 47 5.93 7.59 4.49
N TYR A 48 6.84 8.43 5.01
CA TYR A 48 7.87 7.94 5.92
C TYR A 48 7.26 7.27 7.17
N ASN A 49 6.28 7.93 7.79
CA ASN A 49 5.54 7.44 8.95
C ASN A 49 4.18 8.14 9.04
N LYS A 50 3.41 7.82 10.08
CA LYS A 50 2.09 8.41 10.30
C LYS A 50 2.16 9.94 10.49
N ASP A 51 3.18 10.44 11.18
CA ASP A 51 3.36 11.87 11.38
C ASP A 51 3.58 12.60 10.04
N ALA A 52 4.36 12.02 9.15
CA ALA A 52 4.56 12.56 7.81
C ALA A 52 3.25 12.59 7.02
N TYR A 53 2.41 11.58 7.18
CA TYR A 53 1.07 11.57 6.58
C TYR A 53 0.22 12.71 7.12
N LEU A 54 0.21 12.92 8.46
CA LEU A 54 -0.56 14.00 9.08
C LEU A 54 -0.07 15.39 8.67
N ASN A 55 1.20 15.52 8.31
CA ASN A 55 1.81 16.76 7.82
C ASN A 55 1.79 16.88 6.29
N GLU A 56 1.09 16.00 5.61
CA GLU A 56 0.94 16.00 4.14
C GLU A 56 2.29 15.98 3.39
N GLN A 57 3.22 15.13 3.86
CA GLN A 57 4.56 15.00 3.31
C GLN A 57 4.77 13.61 2.69
N PRO A 58 4.24 13.36 1.46
CA PRO A 58 4.43 12.08 0.79
C PRO A 58 5.91 11.85 0.47
N LEU A 59 6.32 10.57 0.51
CA LEU A 59 7.69 10.17 0.24
C LEU A 59 7.71 9.12 -0.88
N PRO A 60 8.20 9.45 -2.08
CA PRO A 60 8.35 8.46 -3.13
C PRO A 60 9.39 7.40 -2.76
N THR A 61 8.99 6.13 -2.86
CA THR A 61 9.85 5.00 -2.57
C THR A 61 9.93 4.07 -3.78
N ASN A 62 10.74 3.01 -3.68
CA ASN A 62 10.87 2.01 -4.74
C ASN A 62 9.57 1.23 -4.99
N ILE A 63 8.57 1.35 -4.11
CA ILE A 63 7.25 0.73 -4.30
C ILE A 63 6.18 1.73 -4.74
N SER A 64 6.52 3.02 -4.90
CA SER A 64 5.61 4.06 -5.42
C SER A 64 5.71 4.15 -6.95
N PRO A 65 4.61 4.40 -7.66
CA PRO A 65 3.22 4.44 -7.20
C PRO A 65 2.72 3.06 -6.81
N VAL A 66 1.75 3.02 -5.88
CA VAL A 66 1.19 1.78 -5.38
C VAL A 66 -0.22 1.61 -5.91
N ASN A 67 -0.39 0.74 -6.89
CA ASN A 67 -1.69 0.45 -7.49
C ASN A 67 -1.90 -1.06 -7.56
N PHE A 68 -3.09 -1.48 -7.22
CA PHE A 68 -3.51 -2.88 -7.32
C PHE A 68 -4.76 -3.00 -8.15
N LYS A 69 -4.89 -4.10 -8.89
CA LYS A 69 -6.13 -4.54 -9.51
C LYS A 69 -6.47 -5.90 -8.96
N VAL A 70 -7.66 -6.03 -8.40
CA VAL A 70 -8.13 -7.27 -7.77
C VAL A 70 -9.43 -7.68 -8.41
N GLY A 71 -9.49 -8.92 -8.91
CA GLY A 71 -10.74 -9.51 -9.40
C GLY A 71 -11.67 -9.79 -8.23
N LEU A 72 -12.94 -9.43 -8.38
CA LEU A 72 -13.96 -9.63 -7.36
C LEU A 72 -14.97 -10.68 -7.77
N ASN A 73 -15.43 -11.48 -6.81
CA ASN A 73 -16.59 -12.32 -6.97
C ASN A 73 -17.87 -11.47 -6.80
N VAL A 74 -18.96 -11.92 -7.42
CA VAL A 74 -20.23 -11.18 -7.43
C VAL A 74 -20.73 -10.84 -6.01
N ASP A 75 -20.43 -11.70 -5.04
CA ASP A 75 -20.93 -11.58 -3.66
C ASP A 75 -19.92 -10.94 -2.71
N GLU A 76 -18.75 -10.51 -3.18
CA GLU A 76 -17.76 -9.88 -2.32
C GLU A 76 -18.16 -8.46 -1.95
N GLU A 77 -18.07 -8.15 -0.67
CA GLU A 77 -18.29 -6.80 -0.16
C GLU A 77 -17.13 -5.90 -0.58
N GLN A 78 -17.48 -4.68 -1.00
CA GLN A 78 -16.52 -3.67 -1.43
C GLN A 78 -16.48 -2.56 -0.39
N SER A 79 -15.37 -2.49 0.34
CA SER A 79 -15.24 -1.53 1.42
C SER A 79 -13.78 -1.07 1.57
N VAL A 80 -13.59 -0.02 2.35
CA VAL A 80 -12.24 0.47 2.71
C VAL A 80 -11.45 -0.63 3.42
N VAL A 81 -12.10 -1.41 4.29
CA VAL A 81 -11.45 -2.53 4.99
C VAL A 81 -10.99 -3.58 3.99
N MET A 82 -11.83 -3.98 3.05
CA MET A 82 -11.46 -4.95 2.01
C MET A 82 -10.31 -4.46 1.15
N ALA A 83 -10.30 -3.17 0.79
CA ALA A 83 -9.18 -2.59 0.04
C ALA A 83 -7.86 -2.75 0.77
N HIS A 84 -7.84 -2.52 2.09
CA HIS A 84 -6.63 -2.70 2.90
C HIS A 84 -6.21 -4.16 3.00
N GLU A 85 -7.15 -5.08 3.13
CA GLU A 85 -6.84 -6.52 3.19
C GLU A 85 -6.25 -7.04 1.88
N TYR A 86 -6.80 -6.63 0.74
CA TYR A 86 -6.25 -6.98 -0.57
C TYR A 86 -4.86 -6.39 -0.77
N ALA A 87 -4.66 -5.15 -0.38
CA ALA A 87 -3.35 -4.50 -0.48
C ALA A 87 -2.32 -5.20 0.40
N LYS A 88 -2.69 -5.56 1.62
CA LYS A 88 -1.82 -6.32 2.52
C LYS A 88 -1.35 -7.62 1.86
N LYS A 89 -2.28 -8.38 1.29
CA LYS A 89 -1.96 -9.60 0.56
C LYS A 89 -0.99 -9.35 -0.59
N GLY A 90 -1.24 -8.32 -1.39
CA GLY A 90 -0.38 -7.96 -2.52
C GLY A 90 1.04 -7.61 -2.08
N PHE A 91 1.19 -6.81 -1.05
CA PHE A 91 2.51 -6.46 -0.52
C PHE A 91 3.23 -7.67 0.06
N GLU A 92 2.52 -8.56 0.76
CA GLU A 92 3.09 -9.78 1.31
C GLU A 92 3.56 -10.73 0.20
N GLU A 93 2.82 -10.82 -0.89
CA GLU A 93 3.21 -11.59 -2.08
C GLU A 93 4.48 -11.02 -2.74
N TRP A 94 4.68 -9.70 -2.63
CA TRP A 94 5.90 -9.05 -3.12
C TRP A 94 7.11 -9.28 -2.20
N GLY A 95 6.91 -9.84 -1.01
CA GLY A 95 7.99 -10.18 -0.08
C GLY A 95 8.16 -9.24 1.10
N TYR A 96 7.22 -8.32 1.33
CA TYR A 96 7.24 -7.41 2.47
C TYR A 96 6.42 -7.94 3.64
N ASN A 97 6.68 -7.45 4.84
CA ASN A 97 5.82 -7.65 6.00
C ASN A 97 4.86 -6.46 6.11
N VAL A 98 3.59 -6.74 6.40
CA VAL A 98 2.56 -5.71 6.43
C VAL A 98 1.70 -5.84 7.68
N THR A 99 1.44 -4.70 8.32
CA THR A 99 0.52 -4.61 9.46
C THR A 99 -0.55 -3.58 9.13
N ILE A 100 -1.81 -3.94 9.33
CA ILE A 100 -2.93 -3.00 9.22
C ILE A 100 -3.03 -2.22 10.53
N LEU A 101 -2.98 -0.92 10.44
CA LEU A 101 -3.04 -0.03 11.60
C LEU A 101 -4.42 0.61 11.80
#